data_dca397beab9154492120f22515d81dc6
#
_entry.id   dca397beab9154492120f22515d81dc6
#
_cell.length_a   1.000
_cell.length_b   1.000
_cell.length_c   1.000
_cell.angle_alpha   90.00
_cell.angle_beta   90.00
_cell.angle_gamma   90.00
#
_symmetry.space_group_name_H-M   'P 1'
#
loop_
_entity.id
_entity.type
_entity.pdbx_description
1 polymer ?
#
loop_
_entity_poly.entity_id
_entity_poly.type
_entity_poly.pdbx_seq_one_letter_code
_entity_poly.pdbx_strand_id
1 'polypeptide(L)'
;EKPLFTKINHVERMQNFLVKYTAPVWVAMEYRYMPPIEELIRQQTNVTGGIKMLSIREHRFPFLPKVNNWNRFNKNSGGTFVEKCCHFFDLMRLITKSNPTKIMASGGQAVNHLKENYSGLIPDIWDHGYVIVEFENNMKAMLELCMFAEGSKYQEEISITGEAGKVEAFI
;
A
#
# COMPACT_ATOMS: atom_id res chain seq x y z
N GLU A 1 -14.94 3.72 -1.50
CA GLU A 1 -13.96 2.73 -1.98
C GLU A 1 -12.55 3.32 -2.08
N LYS A 2 -11.55 2.47 -2.20
CA LYS A 2 -10.14 2.78 -2.42
C LYS A 2 -9.65 2.12 -3.76
N PRO A 3 -8.63 2.65 -4.39
CA PRO A 3 -8.04 3.98 -4.19
C PRO A 3 -8.98 5.09 -4.66
N LEU A 4 -8.75 6.31 -4.20
CA LEU A 4 -9.55 7.48 -4.63
C LEU A 4 -9.46 7.72 -6.15
N PHE A 5 -8.28 7.46 -6.72
CA PHE A 5 -8.01 7.52 -8.16
C PHE A 5 -6.85 6.58 -8.54
N THR A 6 -6.81 6.20 -9.82
CA THR A 6 -5.83 5.23 -10.35
C THR A 6 -4.80 5.86 -11.29
N LYS A 7 -4.95 7.15 -11.63
CA LYS A 7 -4.06 7.87 -12.55
C LYS A 7 -3.80 9.28 -12.03
N ILE A 8 -2.61 9.79 -12.31
CA ILE A 8 -2.19 11.13 -11.86
C ILE A 8 -3.12 12.26 -12.39
N ASN A 9 -3.60 12.14 -13.60
CA ASN A 9 -4.50 13.13 -14.20
C ASN A 9 -5.91 13.14 -13.57
N HIS A 10 -6.25 12.20 -12.71
CA HIS A 10 -7.49 12.22 -11.94
C HIS A 10 -7.43 13.19 -10.74
N VAL A 11 -6.24 13.58 -10.31
CA VAL A 11 -6.03 14.47 -9.15
C VAL A 11 -6.71 15.82 -9.38
N GLU A 12 -6.42 16.48 -10.49
CA GLU A 12 -7.03 17.78 -10.83
C GLU A 12 -8.54 17.69 -10.96
N ARG A 13 -9.04 16.62 -11.60
CA ARG A 13 -10.50 16.38 -11.73
C ARG A 13 -11.16 16.22 -10.36
N MET A 14 -10.51 15.52 -9.43
CA MET A 14 -11.01 15.34 -8.07
C MET A 14 -10.97 16.66 -7.29
N GLN A 15 -9.90 17.42 -7.39
CA GLN A 15 -9.81 18.74 -6.76
C GLN A 15 -10.94 19.65 -7.24
N ASN A 16 -11.17 19.73 -8.54
CA ASN A 16 -12.26 20.53 -9.13
C ASN A 16 -13.66 20.04 -8.71
N PHE A 17 -13.82 18.72 -8.54
CA PHE A 17 -15.06 18.14 -8.02
C PHE A 17 -15.29 18.53 -6.56
N LEU A 18 -14.29 18.40 -5.70
CA LEU A 18 -14.38 18.68 -4.27
C LEU A 18 -14.71 20.15 -3.95
N VAL A 19 -14.30 21.09 -4.80
CA VAL A 19 -14.68 22.51 -4.65
C VAL A 19 -16.20 22.73 -4.74
N LYS A 20 -16.89 21.90 -5.54
CA LYS A 20 -18.33 22.03 -5.81
C LYS A 20 -19.19 21.06 -5.03
N TYR A 21 -18.59 20.01 -4.50
CA TYR A 21 -19.29 18.92 -3.81
C TYR A 21 -19.26 19.13 -2.31
N THR A 22 -20.44 19.32 -1.71
CA THR A 22 -20.59 19.72 -0.29
C THR A 22 -20.73 18.56 0.68
N ALA A 23 -21.03 17.34 0.17
CA ALA A 23 -21.12 16.17 1.03
C ALA A 23 -19.73 15.60 1.38
N PRO A 24 -19.59 14.92 2.52
CA PRO A 24 -18.33 14.27 2.88
C PRO A 24 -17.87 13.24 1.83
N VAL A 25 -16.60 13.30 1.47
CA VAL A 25 -15.93 12.27 0.67
C VAL A 25 -14.92 11.57 1.56
N TRP A 26 -15.17 10.30 1.85
CA TRP A 26 -14.29 9.46 2.67
C TRP A 26 -13.72 8.31 1.85
N VAL A 27 -12.40 8.17 1.88
CA VAL A 27 -11.70 7.08 1.20
C VAL A 27 -11.52 5.92 2.17
N ALA A 28 -11.91 4.72 1.77
CA ALA A 28 -11.94 3.53 2.63
C ALA A 28 -10.52 2.97 2.88
N MET A 29 -9.70 3.71 3.62
CA MET A 29 -8.38 3.28 4.09
C MET A 29 -8.54 2.56 5.43
N GLU A 30 -9.18 1.37 5.41
CA GLU A 30 -9.62 0.63 6.60
C GLU A 30 -8.48 0.16 7.49
N TYR A 31 -7.27 -0.02 6.96
CA TYR A 31 -6.10 -0.45 7.75
C TYR A 31 -5.80 0.48 8.92
N ARG A 32 -6.12 1.77 8.81
CA ARG A 32 -5.99 2.74 9.90
C ARG A 32 -6.72 2.35 11.18
N TYR A 33 -7.82 1.59 11.03
CA TYR A 33 -8.77 1.25 12.09
C TYR A 33 -8.67 -0.21 12.54
N MET A 34 -7.68 -0.95 12.03
CA MET A 34 -7.42 -2.31 12.50
C MET A 34 -6.79 -2.26 13.89
N PRO A 35 -7.31 -3.03 14.88
CA PRO A 35 -6.81 -2.97 16.25
C PRO A 35 -5.29 -3.15 16.41
N PRO A 36 -4.61 -4.07 15.69
CA PRO A 36 -3.16 -4.18 15.76
C PRO A 36 -2.42 -2.91 15.27
N ILE A 37 -2.98 -2.23 14.27
CA ILE A 37 -2.40 -1.01 13.72
C ILE A 37 -2.60 0.18 14.65
N GLU A 38 -3.80 0.33 15.23
CA GLU A 38 -4.08 1.37 16.22
C GLU A 38 -3.17 1.21 17.44
N GLU A 39 -2.99 -0.01 17.92
CA GLU A 39 -2.12 -0.30 19.07
C GLU A 39 -0.64 -0.04 18.73
N LEU A 40 -0.17 -0.44 17.55
CA LEU A 40 1.18 -0.13 17.05
C LEU A 40 1.42 1.39 17.07
N ILE A 41 0.50 2.17 16.51
CA ILE A 41 0.59 3.64 16.43
C ILE A 41 0.57 4.25 17.83
N ARG A 42 -0.23 3.72 18.75
CA ARG A 42 -0.31 4.21 20.11
C ARG A 42 0.99 4.00 20.90
N GLN A 43 1.64 2.86 20.69
CA GLN A 43 2.86 2.49 21.42
C GLN A 43 4.17 3.01 20.81
N GLN A 44 4.17 3.30 19.52
CA GLN A 44 5.39 3.53 18.73
C GLN A 44 6.39 4.49 19.39
N THR A 45 5.95 5.65 19.84
CA THR A 45 6.87 6.67 20.40
C THR A 45 7.49 6.22 21.70
N ASN A 46 6.70 5.62 22.60
CA ASN A 46 7.16 5.18 23.90
C ASN A 46 8.16 4.00 23.80
N VAL A 47 7.90 3.08 22.87
CA VAL A 47 8.74 1.89 22.67
C VAL A 47 10.01 2.21 21.92
N THR A 48 9.92 3.04 20.87
CA THR A 48 11.03 3.25 19.95
C THR A 48 11.91 4.47 20.29
N GLY A 49 11.46 5.36 21.16
CA GLY A 49 12.16 6.62 21.43
C GLY A 49 12.12 7.61 20.26
N GLY A 50 11.30 7.35 19.28
CA GLY A 50 11.18 8.10 18.03
C GLY A 50 11.52 7.27 16.82
N ILE A 51 10.67 7.37 15.80
CA ILE A 51 10.74 6.51 14.59
C ILE A 51 11.95 6.90 13.75
N LYS A 52 12.70 5.91 13.30
CA LYS A 52 13.78 6.04 12.32
C LYS A 52 13.50 5.27 11.04
N MET A 53 12.99 4.05 11.19
CA MET A 53 12.69 3.16 10.08
C MET A 53 11.29 2.54 10.23
N LEU A 54 10.62 2.36 9.10
CA LEU A 54 9.35 1.65 8.98
C LEU A 54 9.48 0.58 7.90
N SER A 55 9.12 -0.65 8.21
CA SER A 55 9.03 -1.74 7.24
C SER A 55 7.62 -2.28 7.20
N ILE A 56 7.08 -2.45 6.01
CA ILE A 56 5.79 -3.08 5.76
C ILE A 56 5.99 -4.24 4.79
N ARG A 57 5.49 -5.41 5.14
CA ARG A 57 5.51 -6.60 4.31
C ARG A 57 4.09 -7.09 4.05
N GLU A 58 3.75 -7.32 2.80
CA GLU A 58 2.52 -7.96 2.36
C GLU A 58 2.85 -9.24 1.62
N HIS A 59 2.54 -10.39 2.21
CA HIS A 59 2.71 -11.72 1.63
C HIS A 59 1.37 -12.44 1.60
N ARG A 60 0.80 -12.61 0.43
CA ARG A 60 -0.56 -13.16 0.30
C ARG A 60 -0.76 -13.95 -0.99
N PHE A 61 -1.98 -14.42 -1.15
CA PHE A 61 -2.46 -15.09 -2.35
C PHE A 61 -2.71 -14.12 -3.53
N PRO A 62 -2.76 -14.63 -4.77
CA PRO A 62 -3.08 -13.83 -5.96
C PRO A 62 -4.42 -13.11 -5.86
N PHE A 63 -4.57 -12.02 -6.59
CA PHE A 63 -5.87 -11.36 -6.70
C PHE A 63 -6.95 -12.31 -7.21
N LEU A 64 -8.05 -12.41 -6.47
CA LEU A 64 -9.24 -13.11 -6.91
C LEU A 64 -9.87 -12.41 -8.13
N PRO A 65 -10.56 -13.16 -9.01
CA PRO A 65 -11.30 -12.57 -10.12
C PRO A 65 -12.35 -11.58 -9.62
N LYS A 66 -12.43 -10.43 -10.26
CA LYS A 66 -13.49 -9.43 -10.06
C LYS A 66 -14.35 -9.29 -11.32
N VAL A 67 -15.46 -8.58 -11.21
CA VAL A 67 -16.39 -8.37 -12.32
C VAL A 67 -15.65 -7.94 -13.58
N ASN A 68 -15.86 -8.64 -14.69
CA ASN A 68 -15.19 -8.43 -15.97
C ASN A 68 -13.65 -8.43 -15.89
N ASN A 69 -13.07 -9.06 -14.86
CA ASN A 69 -11.64 -9.17 -14.67
C ASN A 69 -10.89 -7.83 -14.69
N TRP A 70 -11.57 -6.75 -14.28
CA TRP A 70 -11.04 -5.38 -14.37
C TRP A 70 -9.69 -5.23 -13.64
N ASN A 71 -9.49 -5.96 -12.56
CA ASN A 71 -8.29 -5.92 -11.72
C ASN A 71 -7.09 -6.68 -12.32
N ARG A 72 -7.23 -7.26 -13.51
CA ARG A 72 -6.12 -7.90 -14.26
C ARG A 72 -5.31 -6.91 -15.09
N PHE A 73 -5.77 -5.67 -15.23
CA PHE A 73 -5.19 -4.71 -16.16
C PHE A 73 -4.85 -3.38 -15.48
N ASN A 74 -3.58 -2.95 -15.63
CA ASN A 74 -3.09 -1.66 -15.13
C ASN A 74 -3.95 -0.48 -15.60
N LYS A 75 -4.43 -0.53 -16.85
CA LYS A 75 -5.29 0.52 -17.42
C LYS A 75 -6.57 0.76 -16.62
N ASN A 76 -7.07 -0.26 -15.91
CA ASN A 76 -8.31 -0.21 -15.14
C ASN A 76 -8.04 0.08 -13.65
N SER A 77 -7.10 -0.66 -13.05
CA SER A 77 -6.85 -0.66 -11.60
C SER A 77 -5.72 0.27 -11.16
N GLY A 78 -4.89 0.74 -12.07
CA GLY A 78 -3.62 1.41 -11.76
C GLY A 78 -2.51 0.43 -11.38
N GLY A 79 -2.79 -0.89 -11.41
CA GLY A 79 -1.87 -1.95 -11.03
C GLY A 79 -1.87 -2.26 -9.55
N THR A 80 -1.16 -3.31 -9.17
CA THR A 80 -1.15 -3.85 -7.81
C THR A 80 -0.67 -2.84 -6.78
N PHE A 81 0.37 -2.06 -7.09
CA PHE A 81 0.89 -1.04 -6.18
C PHE A 81 -0.08 0.14 -5.95
N VAL A 82 -1.00 0.40 -6.87
CA VAL A 82 -2.06 1.41 -6.68
C VAL A 82 -3.27 0.78 -6.01
N GLU A 83 -3.77 -0.34 -6.53
CA GLU A 83 -5.01 -0.95 -6.07
C GLU A 83 -4.88 -1.56 -4.68
N LYS A 84 -3.80 -2.29 -4.40
CA LYS A 84 -3.58 -2.95 -3.09
C LYS A 84 -2.73 -2.08 -2.16
N CYS A 85 -1.61 -1.56 -2.63
CA CYS A 85 -0.63 -0.94 -1.73
C CYS A 85 -0.97 0.51 -1.35
N CYS A 86 -2.05 1.10 -1.88
CA CYS A 86 -2.53 2.41 -1.40
C CYS A 86 -2.75 2.44 0.12
N HIS A 87 -3.16 1.33 0.74
CA HIS A 87 -3.28 1.20 2.19
C HIS A 87 -1.93 1.38 2.90
N PHE A 88 -0.88 0.78 2.36
CA PHE A 88 0.45 0.82 2.97
C PHE A 88 1.12 2.19 2.82
N PHE A 89 0.96 2.83 1.65
CA PHE A 89 1.43 4.20 1.47
C PHE A 89 0.67 5.20 2.34
N ASP A 90 -0.61 4.94 2.57
CA ASP A 90 -1.42 5.69 3.51
C ASP A 90 -0.93 5.51 4.95
N LEU A 91 -0.67 4.27 5.38
CA LEU A 91 -0.09 3.97 6.69
C LEU A 91 1.30 4.58 6.87
N MET A 92 2.15 4.56 5.85
CA MET A 92 3.45 5.21 5.91
C MET A 92 3.32 6.69 6.27
N ARG A 93 2.41 7.41 5.60
CA ARG A 93 2.15 8.84 5.91
C ARG A 93 1.53 9.04 7.30
N LEU A 94 0.59 8.18 7.69
CA LEU A 94 -0.04 8.23 9.01
C LEU A 94 0.97 8.05 10.15
N ILE A 95 1.85 7.05 10.01
CA ILE A 95 2.84 6.67 11.02
C ILE A 95 3.97 7.71 11.08
N THR A 96 4.53 8.09 9.93
CA THR A 96 5.66 9.03 9.89
C THR A 96 5.26 10.48 10.12
N LYS A 97 3.99 10.82 9.91
CA LYS A 97 3.44 12.18 9.93
C LYS A 97 4.24 13.15 9.04
N SER A 98 4.73 12.65 7.91
CA SER A 98 5.62 13.38 7.01
C SER A 98 5.27 13.10 5.54
N ASN A 99 5.70 13.98 4.64
CA ASN A 99 5.52 13.78 3.21
C ASN A 99 6.72 13.04 2.61
N PRO A 100 6.48 12.19 1.58
CA PRO A 100 7.55 11.56 0.85
C PRO A 100 8.34 12.57 0.00
N THR A 101 9.64 12.44 -0.04
CA THR A 101 10.56 13.28 -0.85
C THR A 101 11.21 12.49 -1.98
N LYS A 102 11.40 11.18 -1.78
CA LYS A 102 12.00 10.31 -2.79
C LYS A 102 11.39 8.92 -2.72
N ILE A 103 11.19 8.32 -3.90
CA ILE A 103 10.69 6.95 -4.04
C ILE A 103 11.63 6.19 -4.97
N MET A 104 12.03 5.00 -4.54
CA MET A 104 12.75 4.02 -5.34
C MET A 104 11.94 2.73 -5.35
N ALA A 105 11.68 2.16 -6.53
CA ALA A 105 10.88 0.97 -6.66
C ALA A 105 11.45 0.00 -7.71
N SER A 106 11.30 -1.30 -7.43
CA SER A 106 11.60 -2.37 -8.37
C SER A 106 10.58 -3.48 -8.17
N GLY A 107 10.06 -4.03 -9.26
CA GLY A 107 9.06 -5.09 -9.21
C GLY A 107 8.74 -5.65 -10.59
N GLY A 108 7.79 -6.56 -10.63
CA GLY A 108 7.41 -7.21 -11.88
C GLY A 108 6.26 -8.20 -11.74
N GLN A 109 6.02 -8.92 -12.81
CA GLN A 109 5.11 -10.06 -12.87
C GLN A 109 5.95 -11.32 -13.14
N ALA A 110 5.96 -12.26 -12.20
CA ALA A 110 6.81 -13.45 -12.28
C ALA A 110 6.05 -14.77 -12.19
N VAL A 111 4.91 -14.79 -11.51
CA VAL A 111 4.19 -16.04 -11.17
C VAL A 111 2.72 -15.96 -11.55
N ASN A 112 2.01 -14.90 -11.12
CA ASN A 112 0.56 -14.83 -11.20
C ASN A 112 0.06 -14.39 -12.57
N HIS A 113 -1.06 -14.98 -13.01
CA HIS A 113 -1.83 -14.58 -14.19
C HIS A 113 -1.10 -14.65 -15.54
N LEU A 114 0.11 -15.24 -15.61
CA LEU A 114 0.94 -15.31 -16.83
C LEU A 114 0.29 -16.10 -17.98
N LYS A 115 -0.59 -17.05 -17.67
CA LYS A 115 -1.26 -17.91 -18.65
C LYS A 115 -2.73 -17.54 -18.87
N GLU A 116 -3.21 -16.51 -18.19
CA GLU A 116 -4.59 -16.03 -18.37
C GLU A 116 -4.70 -15.25 -19.69
N ASN A 117 -5.86 -15.38 -20.35
CA ASN A 117 -6.16 -14.64 -21.58
C ASN A 117 -7.63 -14.20 -21.57
N TYR A 118 -7.86 -12.94 -21.78
CA TYR A 118 -9.18 -12.31 -21.78
C TYR A 118 -9.42 -11.64 -23.13
N SER A 119 -9.99 -12.40 -24.07
CA SER A 119 -10.26 -11.94 -25.44
C SER A 119 -8.99 -11.39 -26.14
N GLY A 120 -7.87 -12.11 -26.02
CA GLY A 120 -6.59 -11.72 -26.60
C GLY A 120 -5.74 -10.81 -25.72
N LEU A 121 -6.24 -10.36 -24.58
CA LEU A 121 -5.49 -9.55 -23.62
C LEU A 121 -4.89 -10.42 -22.51
N ILE A 122 -3.62 -10.25 -22.26
CA ILE A 122 -2.90 -10.90 -21.14
C ILE A 122 -2.82 -9.90 -19.99
N PRO A 123 -3.05 -10.36 -18.73
CA PRO A 123 -2.87 -9.53 -17.53
C PRO A 123 -1.49 -8.86 -17.48
N ASP A 124 -1.46 -7.60 -17.08
CA ASP A 124 -0.24 -6.79 -17.03
C ASP A 124 0.06 -6.20 -15.64
N ILE A 125 -0.61 -6.72 -14.59
CA ILE A 125 -0.40 -6.30 -13.21
C ILE A 125 0.81 -7.02 -12.60
N TRP A 126 1.59 -6.29 -11.81
CA TRP A 126 2.72 -6.88 -11.09
C TRP A 126 2.25 -7.72 -9.92
N ASP A 127 3.01 -8.74 -9.58
CA ASP A 127 2.72 -9.65 -8.47
C ASP A 127 3.74 -9.60 -7.34
N HIS A 128 4.85 -8.87 -7.51
CA HIS A 128 5.86 -8.67 -6.47
C HIS A 128 6.64 -7.37 -6.68
N GLY A 129 7.31 -6.94 -5.61
CA GLY A 129 8.28 -5.85 -5.69
C GLY A 129 8.59 -5.19 -4.35
N TYR A 130 9.56 -4.29 -4.41
CA TYR A 130 10.04 -3.51 -3.29
C TYR A 130 9.88 -2.03 -3.58
N VAL A 131 9.48 -1.27 -2.56
CA VAL A 131 9.44 0.20 -2.62
C VAL A 131 10.15 0.76 -1.40
N ILE A 132 11.09 1.67 -1.62
CA ILE A 132 11.74 2.45 -0.57
C ILE A 132 11.26 3.88 -0.68
N VAL A 133 10.82 4.46 0.43
CA VAL A 133 10.33 5.84 0.53
C VAL A 133 11.18 6.62 1.54
N GLU A 134 11.70 7.76 1.11
CA GLU A 134 12.34 8.74 1.99
C GLU A 134 11.37 9.88 2.29
N PHE A 135 11.39 10.38 3.54
CA PHE A 135 10.48 11.41 4.01
C PHE A 135 11.23 12.70 4.39
N GLU A 136 10.50 13.84 4.39
CA GLU A 136 11.03 15.16 4.76
C GLU A 136 11.73 15.17 6.13
N ASN A 137 11.24 14.39 7.08
CA ASN A 137 11.83 14.24 8.42
C ASN A 137 12.97 13.21 8.51
N ASN A 138 13.58 12.86 7.38
CA ASN A 138 14.66 11.89 7.23
C ASN A 138 14.31 10.42 7.59
N MET A 139 13.09 10.08 7.91
CA MET A 139 12.66 8.69 8.08
C MET A 139 12.74 7.94 6.75
N LYS A 140 12.96 6.62 6.85
CA LYS A 140 12.94 5.70 5.72
C LYS A 140 11.86 4.66 5.93
N ALA A 141 11.07 4.39 4.89
CA ALA A 141 10.11 3.29 4.88
C ALA A 141 10.38 2.34 3.71
N MET A 142 10.08 1.08 3.93
CA MET A 142 10.15 0.03 2.91
C MET A 142 8.82 -0.71 2.84
N LEU A 143 8.38 -1.01 1.63
CA LEU A 143 7.31 -1.97 1.35
C LEU A 143 7.90 -3.15 0.57
N GLU A 144 7.64 -4.35 1.06
CA GLU A 144 7.84 -5.61 0.36
C GLU A 144 6.47 -6.19 0.00
N LEU A 145 6.23 -6.42 -1.28
CA LEU A 145 5.01 -7.02 -1.79
C LEU A 145 5.31 -8.36 -2.44
N CYS A 146 4.58 -9.42 -2.06
CA CYS A 146 4.58 -10.70 -2.73
C CYS A 146 3.15 -11.27 -2.77
N MET A 147 2.58 -11.40 -3.98
CA MET A 147 1.22 -11.88 -4.21
C MET A 147 1.16 -13.39 -4.55
N PHE A 148 2.21 -14.13 -4.26
CA PHE A 148 2.30 -15.60 -4.43
C PHE A 148 2.93 -16.30 -3.22
N ALA A 149 2.79 -15.68 -2.04
CA ALA A 149 3.32 -16.17 -0.77
C ALA A 149 2.20 -16.50 0.24
N GLU A 150 1.12 -17.14 -0.23
CA GLU A 150 -0.06 -17.45 0.59
C GLU A 150 0.19 -18.40 1.76
N GLY A 151 1.31 -19.12 1.75
CA GLY A 151 1.76 -19.97 2.87
C GLY A 151 2.49 -19.22 3.98
N SER A 152 2.62 -17.90 3.89
CA SER A 152 3.28 -17.11 4.93
C SER A 152 2.49 -17.13 6.23
N LYS A 153 3.22 -17.15 7.35
CA LYS A 153 2.62 -17.19 8.70
C LYS A 153 1.71 -15.97 8.97
N TYR A 154 2.11 -14.80 8.50
CA TYR A 154 1.36 -13.57 8.59
C TYR A 154 1.21 -12.97 7.19
N GLN A 155 0.05 -12.45 6.87
CA GLN A 155 -0.17 -11.79 5.58
C GLN A 155 0.47 -10.41 5.57
N GLU A 156 0.26 -9.65 6.63
CA GLU A 156 0.87 -8.33 6.76
C GLU A 156 1.73 -8.27 8.01
N GLU A 157 2.90 -7.71 7.88
CA GLU A 157 3.80 -7.40 8.98
C GLU A 157 4.22 -5.93 8.90
N ILE A 158 4.06 -5.20 9.99
CA ILE A 158 4.48 -3.80 10.11
C ILE A 158 5.45 -3.69 11.26
N SER A 159 6.62 -3.14 10.99
CA SER A 159 7.70 -3.00 11.96
C SER A 159 8.20 -1.56 11.99
N ILE A 160 8.21 -0.96 13.17
CA ILE A 160 8.71 0.38 13.43
C ILE A 160 9.93 0.27 14.35
N THR A 161 11.05 0.84 13.91
CA THR A 161 12.31 0.83 14.66
C THR A 161 12.77 2.25 14.94
N GLY A 162 13.22 2.50 16.15
CA GLY A 162 13.86 3.73 16.61
C GLY A 162 15.10 3.44 17.43
N GLU A 163 15.64 4.47 18.05
CA GLU A 163 16.89 4.35 18.82
C GLU A 163 16.75 3.54 20.13
N ALA A 164 15.55 3.54 20.73
CA ALA A 164 15.30 2.87 22.00
C ALA A 164 14.74 1.44 21.82
N GLY A 165 14.21 1.09 20.65
CA GLY A 165 13.63 -0.22 20.44
C GLY A 165 12.84 -0.37 19.16
N LYS A 166 12.05 -1.45 19.12
CA LYS A 166 11.24 -1.86 17.98
C LYS A 166 9.84 -2.24 18.44
N VAL A 167 8.83 -1.94 17.64
CA VAL A 167 7.45 -2.42 17.82
C VAL A 167 6.94 -3.01 16.51
N GLU A 168 6.18 -4.10 16.61
CA GLU A 168 5.70 -4.84 15.44
C GLU A 168 4.21 -5.15 15.58
N ALA A 169 3.51 -5.16 14.44
CA ALA A 169 2.15 -5.66 14.30
C ALA A 169 2.11 -6.73 13.20
N PHE A 170 1.31 -7.76 13.44
CA PHE A 170 1.12 -8.89 12.55
C PHE A 170 -0.38 -9.08 12.30
N ILE A 171 -0.75 -9.30 11.01
CA ILE A 171 -2.13 -9.45 10.55
C ILE A 171 -2.26 -10.70 9.67
#